data_ce6e84f1bf4e1f9d1e5397e2a2f80464
#
_entry.id   ce6e84f1bf4e1f9d1e5397e2a2f80464
#
_cell.length_a   1.000
_cell.length_b   1.000
_cell.length_c   1.000
_cell.angle_alpha   90.00
_cell.angle_beta   90.00
_cell.angle_gamma   90.00
#
_symmetry.space_group_name_H-M   'P 1'
#
loop_
_entity.id
_entity.type
_entity.pdbx_description
1 polymer ?
#
loop_
_entity_poly.entity_id
_entity_poly.type
_entity_poly.pdbx_seq_one_letter_code
_entity_poly.pdbx_strand_id
1 'polypeptide(L)'
;MGKMDTRGQGIVITNALNYFKTKCDNTYVKQHDVHIISVDEIDKMFVLEEDKVENVAALNAKIEKGGQLDIMSDFTMSAGTTREDRPIFYKDANVNFHDNVITVPSALNVEDGKNWCALYVEEGATVVFDGTENGGISIDNGTTDENKDGPYCITNFGGNVTIKGGKYVAHGCCVYGYAGKTVIEGGFFEASPIAMKGHDTQPWALNLLNEAYKNGTASFEVKGGTFVNFDPSNPKTDDATSYVAAGYKVVEEKRSDVITWYHVVPETK
;
A
#
# COMPACT_ATOMS: atom_id res chain seq x y z
N MET A 1 1.45 36.40 10.81
CA MET A 1 2.29 35.26 10.39
C MET A 1 2.02 35.04 8.91
N GLY A 2 3.01 35.27 8.07
CA GLY A 2 2.85 35.11 6.62
C GLY A 2 2.70 33.62 6.26
N LYS A 3 1.76 33.31 5.36
CA LYS A 3 1.68 31.99 4.75
C LYS A 3 3.01 31.70 4.05
N MET A 4 3.78 30.73 4.54
CA MET A 4 4.95 30.24 3.82
C MET A 4 4.46 29.47 2.59
N ASP A 5 4.90 29.89 1.41
CA ASP A 5 4.72 29.11 0.20
C ASP A 5 5.73 27.96 0.23
N THR A 6 5.27 26.77 0.61
CA THR A 6 6.12 25.61 0.85
C THR A 6 6.56 24.89 -0.43
N ARG A 7 6.05 25.26 -1.61
CA ARG A 7 6.35 24.62 -2.91
C ARG A 7 7.81 24.69 -3.37
N GLY A 8 8.66 25.40 -2.63
CA GLY A 8 10.12 25.44 -2.87
C GLY A 8 10.97 25.27 -1.62
N GLN A 9 10.36 25.19 -0.43
CA GLN A 9 11.07 25.21 0.86
C GLN A 9 11.14 23.87 1.58
N GLY A 10 10.36 22.87 1.18
CA GLY A 10 10.39 21.54 1.77
C GLY A 10 11.79 20.91 1.75
N ILE A 11 12.54 21.12 0.66
CA ILE A 11 13.93 20.65 0.53
C ILE A 11 14.86 21.35 1.55
N VAL A 12 14.63 22.62 1.85
CA VAL A 12 15.46 23.38 2.79
C VAL A 12 15.21 22.90 4.24
N ILE A 13 13.96 22.61 4.60
CA ILE A 13 13.61 22.12 5.94
C ILE A 13 14.15 20.70 6.13
N THR A 14 14.00 19.81 5.16
CA THR A 14 14.53 18.44 5.22
C THR A 14 16.06 18.46 5.32
N ASN A 15 16.75 19.31 4.56
CA ASN A 15 18.19 19.46 4.63
C ASN A 15 18.64 20.07 5.97
N ALA A 16 17.91 21.04 6.51
CA ALA A 16 18.18 21.60 7.82
C ALA A 16 18.01 20.54 8.92
N LEU A 17 16.93 19.75 8.87
CA LEU A 17 16.68 18.68 9.83
C LEU A 17 17.75 17.57 9.78
N ASN A 18 18.14 17.15 8.59
CA ASN A 18 19.25 16.21 8.41
C ASN A 18 20.57 16.77 8.88
N TYR A 19 20.81 18.07 8.68
CA TYR A 19 21.99 18.76 9.22
C TYR A 19 21.96 18.76 10.76
N PHE A 20 20.83 19.09 11.39
CA PHE A 20 20.69 19.06 12.85
C PHE A 20 20.83 17.63 13.40
N LYS A 21 20.21 16.63 12.81
CA LYS A 21 20.36 15.23 13.20
C LYS A 21 21.81 14.74 13.14
N THR A 22 22.61 15.21 12.19
CA THR A 22 24.00 14.78 12.00
C THR A 22 25.02 15.60 12.76
N LYS A 23 24.67 16.80 13.21
CA LYS A 23 25.60 17.74 13.85
C LYS A 23 25.31 18.08 15.32
N CYS A 24 24.05 17.89 15.75
CA CYS A 24 23.69 18.08 17.16
C CYS A 24 23.70 16.73 17.88
N ASP A 25 24.55 16.62 18.88
CA ASP A 25 24.51 15.46 19.79
C ASP A 25 23.31 15.56 20.75
N ASN A 26 22.98 14.43 21.37
CA ASN A 26 21.87 14.36 22.32
C ASN A 26 22.01 15.30 23.54
N THR A 27 23.19 15.80 23.80
CA THR A 27 23.47 16.72 24.91
C THR A 27 23.00 18.13 24.59
N TYR A 28 23.20 18.58 23.35
CA TYR A 28 22.70 19.89 22.88
C TYR A 28 21.18 19.93 22.89
N VAL A 29 20.52 18.88 22.39
CA VAL A 29 19.07 18.76 22.37
C VAL A 29 18.47 18.82 23.78
N LYS A 30 19.07 18.12 24.76
CA LYS A 30 18.60 18.13 26.15
C LYS A 30 18.79 19.49 26.85
N GLN A 31 19.84 20.25 26.49
CA GLN A 31 20.13 21.54 27.12
C GLN A 31 19.24 22.69 26.64
N HIS A 32 18.64 22.57 25.44
CA HIS A 32 17.95 23.66 24.77
C HIS A 32 16.46 23.39 24.53
N ASP A 33 15.87 22.37 25.16
CA ASP A 33 14.46 21.98 24.97
C ASP A 33 14.05 21.88 23.48
N VAL A 34 14.97 21.43 22.64
CA VAL A 34 14.70 21.26 21.21
C VAL A 34 13.82 20.04 21.02
N HIS A 35 12.58 20.25 20.65
CA HIS A 35 11.68 19.18 20.27
C HIS A 35 12.06 18.67 18.90
N ILE A 36 12.59 17.45 18.81
CA ILE A 36 12.87 16.79 17.52
C ILE A 36 11.60 16.09 17.10
N ILE A 37 10.93 16.65 16.11
CA ILE A 37 9.78 16.01 15.45
C ILE A 37 10.27 15.09 14.34
N SER A 38 9.54 14.03 14.07
CA SER A 38 9.85 13.12 12.97
C SER A 38 9.66 13.82 11.60
N VAL A 39 10.24 13.23 10.56
CA VAL A 39 10.01 13.74 9.18
C VAL A 39 8.53 13.66 8.84
N ASP A 40 7.86 12.58 9.23
CA ASP A 40 6.44 12.38 8.99
C ASP A 40 5.57 13.43 9.72
N GLU A 41 5.92 13.79 10.97
CA GLU A 41 5.23 14.89 11.67
C GLU A 41 5.42 16.24 10.98
N ILE A 42 6.60 16.49 10.40
CA ILE A 42 6.86 17.68 9.60
C ILE A 42 6.02 17.64 8.32
N ASP A 43 6.01 16.53 7.60
CA ASP A 43 5.27 16.38 6.37
C ASP A 43 3.76 16.59 6.61
N LYS A 44 3.21 16.03 7.69
CA LYS A 44 1.81 16.28 8.10
C LYS A 44 1.50 17.76 8.42
N MET A 45 2.46 18.52 8.93
CA MET A 45 2.28 19.95 9.20
C MET A 45 2.13 20.79 7.93
N PHE A 46 2.57 20.29 6.78
CA PHE A 46 2.52 20.96 5.49
C PHE A 46 1.47 20.42 4.54
N VAL A 47 0.68 19.44 4.97
CA VAL A 47 -0.47 18.95 4.18
C VAL A 47 -1.47 20.09 3.99
N LEU A 48 -1.83 20.34 2.74
CA LEU A 48 -2.85 21.34 2.43
C LEU A 48 -4.21 20.84 2.92
N GLU A 49 -5.04 21.74 3.48
CA GLU A 49 -6.39 21.39 3.95
C GLU A 49 -7.23 20.72 2.86
N GLU A 50 -7.03 21.15 1.62
CA GLU A 50 -7.70 20.58 0.46
C GLU A 50 -7.24 19.16 0.12
N ASP A 51 -6.12 18.68 0.65
CA ASP A 51 -5.58 17.33 0.38
C ASP A 51 -5.85 16.35 1.52
N LYS A 52 -6.35 16.84 2.67
CA LYS A 52 -6.66 15.99 3.82
C LYS A 52 -7.85 15.08 3.59
N VAL A 53 -7.67 13.83 4.01
CA VAL A 53 -8.70 12.78 4.00
C VAL A 53 -8.82 12.21 5.41
N GLU A 54 -9.96 12.39 6.03
CA GLU A 54 -10.22 11.99 7.42
C GLU A 54 -11.34 10.95 7.55
N ASN A 55 -12.00 10.61 6.44
CA ASN A 55 -13.09 9.64 6.40
C ASN A 55 -13.41 9.19 4.97
N VAL A 56 -14.26 8.19 4.84
CA VAL A 56 -14.66 7.61 3.54
C VAL A 56 -15.30 8.63 2.60
N ALA A 57 -16.12 9.53 3.10
CA ALA A 57 -16.77 10.54 2.26
C ALA A 57 -15.75 11.52 1.67
N ALA A 58 -14.77 11.95 2.48
CA ALA A 58 -13.67 12.78 2.01
C ALA A 58 -12.79 12.02 1.00
N LEU A 59 -12.51 10.73 1.23
CA LEU A 59 -11.77 9.88 0.32
C LEU A 59 -12.47 9.83 -1.06
N ASN A 60 -13.76 9.50 -1.10
CA ASN A 60 -14.51 9.42 -2.35
C ASN A 60 -14.56 10.77 -3.11
N ALA A 61 -14.81 11.87 -2.38
CA ALA A 61 -14.83 13.20 -2.98
C ALA A 61 -13.47 13.62 -3.56
N LYS A 62 -12.38 13.16 -2.96
CA LYS A 62 -11.02 13.43 -3.43
C LYS A 62 -10.65 12.57 -4.64
N ILE A 63 -10.98 11.31 -4.63
CA ILE A 63 -10.74 10.39 -5.74
C ILE A 63 -11.39 10.89 -7.04
N GLU A 64 -12.59 11.46 -6.96
CA GLU A 64 -13.27 12.07 -8.11
C GLU A 64 -12.47 13.24 -8.71
N LYS A 65 -11.68 13.96 -7.90
CA LYS A 65 -10.86 15.08 -8.36
C LYS A 65 -9.50 14.63 -8.86
N GLY A 66 -8.94 13.60 -8.26
CA GLY A 66 -7.55 13.18 -8.41
C GLY A 66 -6.57 14.11 -7.68
N GLY A 67 -5.28 13.90 -7.87
CA GLY A 67 -4.21 14.70 -7.26
C GLY A 67 -3.70 14.13 -5.94
N GLN A 68 -3.34 14.99 -4.99
CA GLN A 68 -2.80 14.59 -3.70
C GLN A 68 -3.92 14.22 -2.72
N LEU A 69 -3.78 13.08 -2.03
CA LEU A 69 -4.67 12.60 -1.00
C LEU A 69 -3.83 12.20 0.22
N ASP A 70 -3.94 12.95 1.30
CA ASP A 70 -3.23 12.67 2.54
C ASP A 70 -4.21 12.12 3.59
N ILE A 71 -4.04 10.87 3.98
CA ILE A 71 -4.87 10.21 4.99
C ILE A 71 -4.42 10.71 6.36
N MET A 72 -5.26 11.51 7.00
CA MET A 72 -4.89 12.25 8.22
C MET A 72 -5.46 11.65 9.49
N SER A 73 -6.30 10.62 9.39
CA SER A 73 -6.82 9.86 10.52
C SER A 73 -7.12 8.42 10.14
N ASP A 74 -7.12 7.54 11.11
CA ASP A 74 -7.64 6.20 10.95
C ASP A 74 -9.15 6.25 10.69
N PHE A 75 -9.64 5.46 9.76
CA PHE A 75 -11.07 5.27 9.57
C PHE A 75 -11.41 3.89 9.02
N THR A 76 -12.67 3.49 9.24
CA THR A 76 -13.19 2.23 8.73
C THR A 76 -14.09 2.50 7.53
N MET A 77 -13.89 1.76 6.45
CA MET A 77 -14.75 1.81 5.28
C MET A 77 -16.12 1.22 5.59
N SER A 78 -17.16 1.80 5.02
CA SER A 78 -18.49 1.21 5.11
C SER A 78 -18.53 -0.13 4.38
N ALA A 79 -19.35 -1.05 4.88
CA ALA A 79 -19.64 -2.30 4.21
C ALA A 79 -20.61 -2.06 3.03
N GLY A 80 -20.16 -1.38 1.99
CA GLY A 80 -20.94 -1.19 0.78
C GLY A 80 -21.25 -2.51 0.09
N THR A 81 -22.30 -2.56 -0.68
CA THR A 81 -22.84 -3.79 -1.28
C THR A 81 -22.51 -3.93 -2.76
N THR A 82 -22.05 -2.86 -3.41
CA THR A 82 -21.72 -2.85 -4.83
C THR A 82 -20.30 -2.32 -5.08
N ARG A 83 -19.75 -2.55 -6.27
CA ARG A 83 -18.45 -2.02 -6.66
C ARG A 83 -18.42 -0.50 -6.61
N GLU A 84 -19.52 0.13 -6.99
CA GLU A 84 -19.69 1.58 -7.01
C GLU A 84 -19.63 2.21 -5.61
N ASP A 85 -19.85 1.42 -4.56
CA ASP A 85 -19.68 1.85 -3.17
C ASP A 85 -18.20 1.90 -2.74
N ARG A 86 -17.27 1.45 -3.61
CA ARG A 86 -15.84 1.43 -3.34
C ARG A 86 -15.14 2.65 -3.92
N PRO A 87 -14.06 3.11 -3.28
CA PRO A 87 -13.17 4.09 -3.88
C PRO A 87 -12.55 3.56 -5.18
N ILE A 88 -12.87 4.22 -6.30
CA ILE A 88 -12.41 3.84 -7.64
C ILE A 88 -11.64 5.00 -8.24
N PHE A 89 -10.36 4.81 -8.51
CA PHE A 89 -9.50 5.79 -9.13
C PHE A 89 -9.64 5.73 -10.65
N TYR A 90 -10.24 6.75 -11.24
CA TYR A 90 -10.30 7.00 -12.69
C TYR A 90 -9.33 8.10 -13.13
N LYS A 91 -8.64 8.74 -12.19
CA LYS A 91 -7.71 9.84 -12.42
C LYS A 91 -6.40 9.59 -11.68
N ASP A 92 -5.38 10.28 -12.12
CA ASP A 92 -4.07 10.25 -11.48
C ASP A 92 -4.17 10.75 -10.04
N ALA A 93 -3.54 10.03 -9.13
CA ALA A 93 -3.55 10.35 -7.71
C ALA A 93 -2.26 9.92 -7.00
N ASN A 94 -1.91 10.67 -5.95
CA ASN A 94 -0.90 10.28 -4.98
C ASN A 94 -1.59 10.14 -3.62
N VAL A 95 -1.62 8.94 -3.09
CA VAL A 95 -2.22 8.62 -1.78
C VAL A 95 -1.09 8.40 -0.79
N ASN A 96 -1.04 9.25 0.23
CA ASN A 96 -0.11 9.08 1.34
C ASN A 96 -0.91 8.70 2.60
N PHE A 97 -0.65 7.51 3.11
CA PHE A 97 -1.29 7.02 4.34
C PHE A 97 -0.66 7.64 5.59
N HIS A 98 0.56 8.19 5.51
CA HIS A 98 1.34 8.57 6.69
C HIS A 98 1.44 7.39 7.67
N ASP A 99 1.00 7.58 8.94
CA ASP A 99 0.87 6.50 9.95
C ASP A 99 -0.58 6.02 10.12
N ASN A 100 -1.51 6.43 9.22
CA ASN A 100 -2.93 6.16 9.40
C ASN A 100 -3.38 4.94 8.61
N VAL A 101 -4.37 4.24 9.16
CA VAL A 101 -4.86 2.97 8.62
C VAL A 101 -6.30 3.12 8.13
N ILE A 102 -6.53 2.69 6.90
CA ILE A 102 -7.87 2.43 6.40
C ILE A 102 -8.24 1.00 6.74
N THR A 103 -9.15 0.82 7.68
CA THR A 103 -9.68 -0.50 8.04
C THR A 103 -10.82 -0.87 7.12
N VAL A 104 -10.77 -2.09 6.59
CA VAL A 104 -11.78 -2.62 5.67
C VAL A 104 -12.50 -3.76 6.35
N PRO A 105 -13.84 -3.66 6.58
CA PRO A 105 -14.60 -4.74 7.18
C PRO A 105 -14.58 -6.00 6.30
N SER A 106 -14.39 -7.14 6.90
CA SER A 106 -14.41 -8.42 6.20
C SER A 106 -15.78 -8.74 5.54
N ALA A 107 -16.86 -8.16 6.09
CA ALA A 107 -18.22 -8.24 5.50
C ALA A 107 -18.37 -7.56 4.13
N LEU A 108 -17.29 -6.94 3.61
CA LEU A 108 -17.23 -6.44 2.22
C LEU A 108 -17.23 -7.52 1.16
N ASN A 109 -17.26 -8.75 1.56
CA ASN A 109 -17.34 -9.87 0.68
C ASN A 109 -18.76 -10.00 0.12
N VAL A 110 -18.96 -9.67 -1.14
CA VAL A 110 -20.28 -9.58 -1.74
C VAL A 110 -20.55 -10.73 -2.69
N GLU A 111 -21.81 -11.17 -2.67
CA GLU A 111 -22.30 -12.32 -3.41
C GLU A 111 -22.17 -12.23 -4.94
N ASP A 112 -21.97 -11.02 -5.51
CA ASP A 112 -21.92 -10.83 -6.96
C ASP A 112 -20.53 -10.96 -7.59
N GLY A 113 -19.51 -11.29 -6.79
CA GLY A 113 -18.16 -11.49 -7.27
C GLY A 113 -17.44 -10.24 -7.78
N LYS A 114 -17.94 -9.04 -7.50
CA LYS A 114 -17.40 -7.78 -8.03
C LYS A 114 -16.77 -6.84 -6.99
N ASN A 115 -16.93 -7.14 -5.69
CA ASN A 115 -16.53 -6.24 -4.60
C ASN A 115 -15.43 -6.84 -3.72
N TRP A 116 -14.38 -7.34 -4.32
CA TRP A 116 -13.31 -8.04 -3.59
C TRP A 116 -12.20 -7.14 -3.10
N CYS A 117 -12.33 -5.83 -3.27
CA CYS A 117 -11.22 -4.92 -3.05
C CYS A 117 -11.65 -3.66 -2.31
N ALA A 118 -10.76 -3.16 -1.45
CA ALA A 118 -10.95 -1.89 -0.80
C ALA A 118 -10.81 -0.71 -1.77
N LEU A 119 -9.75 -0.74 -2.59
CA LEU A 119 -9.44 0.32 -3.55
C LEU A 119 -9.28 -0.28 -4.95
N TYR A 120 -9.85 0.39 -5.95
CA TYR A 120 -9.74 0.03 -7.37
C TYR A 120 -8.99 1.10 -8.14
N VAL A 121 -8.12 0.65 -9.06
CA VAL A 121 -7.46 1.55 -10.03
C VAL A 121 -7.86 1.13 -11.43
N GLU A 122 -8.56 2.00 -12.12
CA GLU A 122 -9.10 1.74 -13.46
C GLU A 122 -8.12 2.11 -14.56
N GLU A 123 -8.44 1.65 -15.78
CA GLU A 123 -7.67 1.96 -16.98
C GLU A 123 -7.52 3.48 -17.17
N GLY A 124 -6.33 3.90 -17.52
CA GLY A 124 -5.97 5.31 -17.75
C GLY A 124 -5.55 6.09 -16.52
N ALA A 125 -5.79 5.57 -15.30
CA ALA A 125 -5.31 6.20 -14.08
C ALA A 125 -3.86 5.79 -13.74
N THR A 126 -3.08 6.75 -13.23
CA THR A 126 -1.77 6.51 -12.63
C THR A 126 -1.85 6.84 -11.14
N VAL A 127 -1.73 5.81 -10.28
CA VAL A 127 -1.90 5.99 -8.84
C VAL A 127 -0.64 5.54 -8.09
N VAL A 128 -0.16 6.42 -7.23
CA VAL A 128 0.94 6.14 -6.31
C VAL A 128 0.38 5.99 -4.90
N PHE A 129 0.72 4.91 -4.23
CA PHE A 129 0.43 4.67 -2.83
C PHE A 129 1.73 4.73 -2.03
N ASP A 130 1.73 5.50 -0.95
CA ASP A 130 2.86 5.66 -0.05
C ASP A 130 2.38 5.70 1.40
N GLY A 131 3.28 5.50 2.34
CA GLY A 131 3.01 5.54 3.77
C GLY A 131 4.18 4.98 4.57
N THR A 132 4.13 5.18 5.88
CA THR A 132 5.10 4.58 6.79
C THR A 132 4.79 3.09 7.01
N GLU A 133 5.60 2.42 7.81
CA GLU A 133 5.34 1.02 8.24
C GLU A 133 4.08 0.86 9.12
N ASN A 134 3.52 1.96 9.63
CA ASN A 134 2.31 1.96 10.47
C ASN A 134 1.06 2.32 9.66
N GLY A 135 1.19 3.04 8.55
CA GLY A 135 0.07 3.49 7.74
C GLY A 135 -0.23 2.57 6.55
N GLY A 136 -1.48 2.50 6.13
CA GLY A 136 -1.85 1.68 4.98
C GLY A 136 -3.28 1.16 5.02
N ILE A 137 -3.47 -0.10 4.60
CA ILE A 137 -4.78 -0.75 4.52
C ILE A 137 -4.77 -2.05 5.32
N SER A 138 -5.73 -2.21 6.20
CA SER A 138 -5.92 -3.44 6.98
C SER A 138 -7.31 -4.00 6.79
N ILE A 139 -7.39 -5.24 6.34
CA ILE A 139 -8.65 -5.98 6.26
C ILE A 139 -8.94 -6.57 7.64
N ASP A 140 -10.13 -6.30 8.17
CA ASP A 140 -10.58 -6.88 9.44
C ASP A 140 -10.83 -8.38 9.28
N ASN A 141 -10.15 -9.17 10.12
CA ASN A 141 -10.16 -10.64 10.07
C ASN A 141 -11.45 -11.29 10.61
N GLY A 142 -12.54 -10.55 10.73
CA GLY A 142 -13.77 -11.02 11.38
C GLY A 142 -14.55 -12.11 10.66
N THR A 143 -14.22 -12.57 9.44
CA THR A 143 -14.92 -13.69 8.82
C THR A 143 -14.11 -14.97 8.87
N THR A 144 -14.77 -16.02 9.33
CA THR A 144 -14.31 -17.41 9.24
C THR A 144 -15.04 -18.17 8.12
N ASP A 145 -15.69 -17.47 7.18
CA ASP A 145 -16.42 -18.11 6.10
C ASP A 145 -15.43 -18.65 5.06
N GLU A 146 -15.06 -19.90 5.19
CA GLU A 146 -14.16 -20.64 4.31
C GLU A 146 -14.64 -20.77 2.84
N ASN A 147 -15.83 -20.26 2.53
CA ASN A 147 -16.38 -20.27 1.17
C ASN A 147 -16.28 -18.92 0.46
N LYS A 148 -15.71 -17.90 1.10
CA LYS A 148 -15.62 -16.55 0.55
C LYS A 148 -14.19 -16.05 0.55
N ASP A 149 -13.74 -15.56 -0.61
CA ASP A 149 -12.52 -14.77 -0.69
C ASP A 149 -12.68 -13.51 0.16
N GLY A 150 -11.71 -13.23 1.00
CA GLY A 150 -11.66 -11.96 1.72
C GLY A 150 -11.42 -10.80 0.75
N PRO A 151 -11.78 -9.58 1.14
CA PRO A 151 -11.49 -8.43 0.31
C PRO A 151 -9.98 -8.26 0.13
N TYR A 152 -9.58 -7.72 -1.02
CA TYR A 152 -8.20 -7.33 -1.34
C TYR A 152 -7.96 -5.88 -0.95
N CYS A 153 -6.71 -5.51 -0.62
CA CYS A 153 -6.42 -4.11 -0.33
C CYS A 153 -6.50 -3.25 -1.59
N ILE A 154 -5.82 -3.66 -2.66
CA ILE A 154 -5.78 -2.91 -3.93
C ILE A 154 -6.00 -3.88 -5.09
N THR A 155 -6.86 -3.49 -6.04
CA THR A 155 -6.97 -4.16 -7.34
C THR A 155 -6.68 -3.19 -8.48
N ASN A 156 -5.75 -3.55 -9.34
CA ASN A 156 -5.45 -2.83 -10.56
C ASN A 156 -6.26 -3.43 -11.74
N PHE A 157 -7.20 -2.65 -12.27
CA PHE A 157 -8.06 -3.01 -13.40
C PHE A 157 -7.61 -2.43 -14.74
N GLY A 158 -6.36 -2.00 -14.87
CA GLY A 158 -5.79 -1.52 -16.12
C GLY A 158 -5.01 -0.22 -16.04
N GLY A 159 -4.91 0.35 -14.84
CA GLY A 159 -4.10 1.53 -14.59
C GLY A 159 -2.61 1.25 -14.42
N ASN A 160 -1.87 2.29 -14.07
CA ASN A 160 -0.50 2.22 -13.62
C ASN A 160 -0.46 2.44 -12.11
N VAL A 161 -0.10 1.43 -11.36
CA VAL A 161 0.00 1.49 -9.90
C VAL A 161 1.46 1.47 -9.48
N THR A 162 1.86 2.34 -8.57
CA THR A 162 3.15 2.29 -7.89
C THR A 162 2.94 2.29 -6.38
N ILE A 163 3.50 1.31 -5.70
CA ILE A 163 3.48 1.24 -4.23
C ILE A 163 4.89 1.51 -3.73
N LYS A 164 5.07 2.65 -3.04
CA LYS A 164 6.36 3.09 -2.51
C LYS A 164 6.56 2.71 -1.05
N GLY A 165 5.47 2.63 -0.29
CA GLY A 165 5.50 2.36 1.14
C GLY A 165 4.14 1.92 1.66
N GLY A 166 3.98 1.92 2.99
CA GLY A 166 2.75 1.52 3.66
C GLY A 166 2.68 0.04 4.02
N LYS A 167 1.69 -0.29 4.83
CA LYS A 167 1.41 -1.65 5.30
C LYS A 167 0.09 -2.15 4.76
N TYR A 168 0.09 -3.32 4.15
CA TYR A 168 -1.07 -3.94 3.52
C TYR A 168 -1.30 -5.32 4.15
N VAL A 169 -2.39 -5.41 4.91
CA VAL A 169 -2.79 -6.65 5.60
C VAL A 169 -4.12 -7.11 5.04
N ALA A 170 -4.16 -8.33 4.51
CA ALA A 170 -5.34 -8.86 3.84
C ALA A 170 -5.63 -10.32 4.20
N HIS A 171 -6.87 -10.73 3.94
CA HIS A 171 -7.23 -12.12 3.83
C HIS A 171 -7.12 -12.54 2.36
N GLY A 172 -6.18 -13.40 2.05
CA GLY A 172 -6.02 -13.95 0.71
C GLY A 172 -5.10 -13.17 -0.20
N CYS A 173 -5.31 -11.87 -0.43
CA CYS A 173 -4.46 -11.09 -1.34
C CYS A 173 -4.35 -9.62 -0.95
N CYS A 174 -3.11 -9.08 -0.89
CA CYS A 174 -2.92 -7.66 -0.65
C CYS A 174 -3.10 -6.86 -1.94
N VAL A 175 -2.45 -7.27 -3.04
CA VAL A 175 -2.53 -6.56 -4.32
C VAL A 175 -2.87 -7.52 -5.45
N TYR A 176 -3.97 -7.25 -6.14
CA TYR A 176 -4.42 -8.04 -7.27
C TYR A 176 -4.24 -7.27 -8.58
N GLY A 177 -3.50 -7.85 -9.52
CA GLY A 177 -3.33 -7.35 -10.87
C GLY A 177 -4.31 -8.03 -11.83
N TYR A 178 -5.48 -7.44 -12.02
CA TYR A 178 -6.44 -7.89 -13.03
C TYR A 178 -6.00 -7.48 -14.43
N ALA A 179 -5.50 -6.25 -14.56
CA ALA A 179 -4.90 -5.70 -15.78
C ALA A 179 -3.95 -4.55 -15.40
N GLY A 180 -3.21 -4.02 -16.38
CA GLY A 180 -2.31 -2.89 -16.19
C GLY A 180 -0.96 -3.25 -15.57
N LYS A 181 -0.19 -2.23 -15.20
CA LYS A 181 1.14 -2.38 -14.63
C LYS A 181 1.14 -2.00 -13.16
N THR A 182 1.70 -2.86 -12.30
CA THR A 182 1.91 -2.57 -10.88
C THR A 182 3.40 -2.66 -10.55
N VAL A 183 3.96 -1.59 -10.02
CA VAL A 183 5.36 -1.50 -9.55
C VAL A 183 5.35 -1.44 -8.03
N ILE A 184 6.13 -2.31 -7.39
CA ILE A 184 6.33 -2.32 -5.94
C ILE A 184 7.75 -1.85 -5.66
N GLU A 185 7.88 -0.66 -5.09
CA GLU A 185 9.17 -0.06 -4.72
C GLU A 185 9.46 -0.20 -3.21
N GLY A 186 8.43 -0.44 -2.40
CA GLY A 186 8.49 -0.61 -0.96
C GLY A 186 7.19 -1.12 -0.38
N GLY A 187 7.05 -1.07 0.94
CA GLY A 187 5.87 -1.51 1.67
C GLY A 187 6.02 -2.86 2.36
N PHE A 188 5.07 -3.15 3.24
CA PHE A 188 4.96 -4.41 3.97
C PHE A 188 3.64 -5.10 3.61
N PHE A 189 3.73 -6.36 3.20
CA PHE A 189 2.60 -7.13 2.66
C PHE A 189 2.41 -8.42 3.46
N GLU A 190 1.26 -8.56 4.10
CA GLU A 190 0.87 -9.72 4.87
C GLU A 190 -0.50 -10.21 4.44
N ALA A 191 -0.54 -11.36 3.78
CA ALA A 191 -1.78 -12.03 3.44
C ALA A 191 -1.95 -13.27 4.32
N SER A 192 -3.07 -13.36 5.02
CA SER A 192 -3.42 -14.58 5.74
C SER A 192 -4.02 -15.59 4.77
N PRO A 193 -3.55 -16.85 4.77
CA PRO A 193 -4.16 -17.87 3.95
C PRO A 193 -5.60 -18.11 4.43
N ILE A 194 -6.55 -17.92 3.53
CA ILE A 194 -7.91 -18.37 3.75
C ILE A 194 -7.95 -19.85 3.38
N ALA A 195 -8.41 -20.70 4.29
CA ALA A 195 -8.68 -22.09 4.00
C ALA A 195 -9.92 -22.18 3.09
N MET A 196 -9.73 -21.91 1.79
CA MET A 196 -10.78 -22.12 0.81
C MET A 196 -10.92 -23.61 0.52
N LYS A 197 -12.14 -24.11 0.62
CA LYS A 197 -12.44 -25.52 0.34
C LYS A 197 -12.11 -25.84 -1.13
N GLY A 198 -11.05 -26.63 -1.33
CA GLY A 198 -10.60 -27.07 -2.66
C GLY A 198 -9.54 -26.18 -3.32
N HIS A 199 -9.03 -25.18 -2.65
CA HIS A 199 -7.88 -24.39 -3.10
C HIS A 199 -6.69 -24.57 -2.15
N ASP A 200 -5.46 -24.57 -2.70
CA ASP A 200 -4.27 -24.53 -1.88
C ASP A 200 -4.26 -23.23 -1.07
N THR A 201 -4.04 -23.36 0.23
CA THR A 201 -3.92 -22.22 1.16
C THR A 201 -2.60 -21.50 0.92
N GLN A 202 -2.55 -20.61 -0.07
CA GLN A 202 -1.38 -19.79 -0.33
C GLN A 202 -1.65 -18.36 0.17
N PRO A 203 -0.75 -17.78 0.98
CA PRO A 203 -0.82 -16.37 1.34
C PRO A 203 -0.34 -15.53 0.13
N TRP A 204 -1.24 -15.18 -0.78
CA TRP A 204 -0.89 -14.36 -1.93
C TRP A 204 -0.79 -12.88 -1.52
N ALA A 205 0.39 -12.44 -1.13
CA ALA A 205 0.61 -11.00 -0.98
C ALA A 205 0.38 -10.27 -2.31
N LEU A 206 0.83 -10.87 -3.42
CA LEU A 206 0.61 -10.38 -4.78
C LEU A 206 -0.02 -11.50 -5.62
N ASN A 207 -1.04 -11.18 -6.42
CA ASN A 207 -1.66 -12.12 -7.34
C ASN A 207 -1.96 -11.47 -8.68
N LEU A 208 -1.72 -12.15 -9.78
CA LEU A 208 -2.05 -11.73 -11.14
C LEU A 208 -3.15 -12.62 -11.73
N LEU A 209 -4.02 -12.03 -12.52
CA LEU A 209 -4.93 -12.80 -13.36
C LEU A 209 -4.10 -13.55 -14.43
N ASN A 210 -4.13 -14.89 -14.38
CA ASN A 210 -3.29 -15.75 -15.23
C ASN A 210 -3.41 -15.44 -16.74
N GLU A 211 -4.62 -15.24 -17.23
CA GLU A 211 -4.86 -14.90 -18.63
C GLU A 211 -4.24 -13.54 -19.00
N ALA A 212 -4.39 -12.54 -18.14
CA ALA A 212 -3.85 -11.21 -18.36
C ALA A 212 -2.31 -11.22 -18.34
N TYR A 213 -1.72 -12.02 -17.47
CA TYR A 213 -0.27 -12.24 -17.47
C TYR A 213 0.22 -12.88 -18.77
N LYS A 214 -0.43 -13.97 -19.20
CA LYS A 214 -0.09 -14.67 -20.48
C LYS A 214 -0.20 -13.76 -21.71
N ASN A 215 -1.20 -12.89 -21.70
CA ASN A 215 -1.46 -11.95 -22.80
C ASN A 215 -0.62 -10.67 -22.69
N GLY A 216 0.16 -10.50 -21.62
CA GLY A 216 0.97 -9.31 -21.36
C GLY A 216 0.15 -8.05 -21.02
N THR A 217 -1.12 -8.22 -20.62
CA THR A 217 -2.01 -7.10 -20.25
C THR A 217 -1.98 -6.78 -18.75
N ALA A 218 -1.39 -7.64 -17.92
CA ALA A 218 -1.10 -7.38 -16.52
C ALA A 218 0.35 -7.74 -16.16
N SER A 219 0.97 -6.96 -15.28
CA SER A 219 2.33 -7.24 -14.81
C SER A 219 2.59 -6.71 -13.41
N PHE A 220 3.43 -7.44 -12.66
CA PHE A 220 4.14 -6.92 -11.49
C PHE A 220 5.61 -6.68 -11.81
N GLU A 221 6.18 -5.62 -11.21
CA GLU A 221 7.59 -5.32 -11.21
C GLU A 221 8.02 -4.97 -9.78
N VAL A 222 8.62 -5.93 -9.06
CA VAL A 222 8.96 -5.77 -7.64
C VAL A 222 10.42 -5.36 -7.50
N LYS A 223 10.66 -4.17 -6.95
CA LYS A 223 11.96 -3.53 -6.71
C LYS A 223 12.27 -3.32 -5.23
N GLY A 224 11.30 -3.59 -4.36
CA GLY A 224 11.43 -3.40 -2.92
C GLY A 224 10.29 -4.06 -2.16
N GLY A 225 10.24 -3.82 -0.87
CA GLY A 225 9.19 -4.32 0.01
C GLY A 225 9.54 -5.59 0.78
N THR A 226 8.70 -5.85 1.77
CA THR A 226 8.77 -7.03 2.63
C THR A 226 7.47 -7.82 2.51
N PHE A 227 7.58 -9.11 2.27
CA PHE A 227 6.44 -10.00 2.04
C PHE A 227 6.46 -11.14 3.07
N VAL A 228 5.37 -11.29 3.81
CA VAL A 228 5.24 -12.34 4.83
C VAL A 228 4.77 -13.64 4.19
N ASN A 229 5.57 -14.69 4.34
CA ASN A 229 5.31 -16.04 3.81
C ASN A 229 5.02 -16.10 2.29
N PHE A 230 5.44 -15.09 1.55
CA PHE A 230 5.27 -15.00 0.11
C PHE A 230 6.60 -14.62 -0.56
N ASP A 231 7.13 -15.50 -1.40
CA ASP A 231 8.34 -15.25 -2.16
C ASP A 231 8.00 -14.67 -3.54
N PRO A 232 8.21 -13.37 -3.80
CA PRO A 232 7.91 -12.77 -5.10
C PRO A 232 8.82 -13.25 -6.23
N SER A 233 9.94 -13.92 -5.94
CA SER A 233 10.77 -14.57 -6.96
C SER A 233 10.25 -15.95 -7.37
N ASN A 234 9.29 -16.50 -6.60
CA ASN A 234 8.61 -17.76 -6.89
C ASN A 234 7.13 -17.65 -6.49
N PRO A 235 6.34 -16.83 -7.21
CA PRO A 235 4.97 -16.47 -6.78
C PRO A 235 3.96 -17.63 -6.86
N LYS A 236 4.37 -18.80 -7.39
CA LYS A 236 3.55 -20.00 -7.56
C LYS A 236 2.21 -19.76 -8.29
N THR A 237 2.19 -18.77 -9.14
CA THR A 237 1.11 -18.59 -10.12
C THR A 237 1.43 -19.45 -11.34
N ASP A 238 0.42 -19.96 -12.01
CA ASP A 238 0.56 -21.04 -13.01
C ASP A 238 1.60 -20.77 -14.12
N ASP A 239 1.96 -19.53 -14.38
CA ASP A 239 2.84 -19.17 -15.49
C ASP A 239 3.92 -18.11 -15.16
N ALA A 240 3.80 -17.40 -14.04
CA ALA A 240 4.78 -16.40 -13.64
C ALA A 240 5.94 -17.07 -12.89
N THR A 241 7.13 -16.96 -13.45
CA THR A 241 8.35 -17.50 -12.83
C THR A 241 8.91 -16.58 -11.75
N SER A 242 8.71 -15.27 -11.87
CA SER A 242 9.16 -14.27 -10.90
C SER A 242 8.45 -12.95 -11.15
N TYR A 243 8.17 -12.19 -10.07
CA TYR A 243 7.75 -10.79 -10.12
C TYR A 243 8.91 -9.82 -9.85
N VAL A 244 10.07 -10.33 -9.42
CA VAL A 244 11.22 -9.50 -9.05
C VAL A 244 11.85 -8.88 -10.30
N ALA A 245 12.09 -7.58 -10.25
CA ALA A 245 12.69 -6.83 -11.34
C ALA A 245 14.16 -7.20 -11.55
N ALA A 246 14.64 -7.03 -12.78
CA ALA A 246 16.07 -7.20 -13.08
C ALA A 246 16.94 -6.26 -12.24
N GLY A 247 18.03 -6.78 -11.68
CA GLY A 247 18.93 -6.05 -10.76
C GLY A 247 18.45 -6.04 -9.30
N TYR A 248 17.44 -6.83 -8.99
CA TYR A 248 16.94 -7.04 -7.62
C TYR A 248 16.92 -8.53 -7.29
N LYS A 249 17.00 -8.83 -6.00
CA LYS A 249 16.97 -10.20 -5.46
C LYS A 249 16.13 -10.28 -4.21
N VAL A 250 15.70 -11.49 -3.88
CA VAL A 250 15.03 -11.78 -2.61
C VAL A 250 16.07 -12.17 -1.56
N VAL A 251 15.91 -11.63 -0.36
CA VAL A 251 16.61 -12.04 0.86
C VAL A 251 15.59 -12.59 1.83
N GLU A 252 15.77 -13.84 2.22
CA GLU A 252 14.91 -14.53 3.17
C GLU A 252 15.35 -14.23 4.61
N GLU A 253 14.40 -13.91 5.49
CA GLU A 253 14.59 -13.76 6.93
C GLU A 253 13.60 -14.65 7.67
N LYS A 254 14.08 -15.71 8.29
CA LYS A 254 13.24 -16.59 9.12
C LYS A 254 12.95 -15.95 10.46
N ARG A 255 11.70 -15.56 10.72
CA ARG A 255 11.24 -14.89 11.96
C ARG A 255 10.77 -15.90 13.00
N SER A 256 10.20 -17.03 12.59
CA SER A 256 9.79 -18.15 13.44
C SER A 256 9.68 -19.42 12.62
N ASP A 257 9.21 -20.52 13.25
CA ASP A 257 9.00 -21.78 12.52
C ASP A 257 7.90 -21.69 11.46
N VAL A 258 7.00 -20.71 11.56
CA VAL A 258 5.84 -20.54 10.67
C VAL A 258 5.84 -19.20 9.94
N ILE A 259 6.76 -18.29 10.25
CA ILE A 259 6.85 -16.95 9.65
C ILE A 259 8.21 -16.75 9.02
N THR A 260 8.20 -16.50 7.72
CA THR A 260 9.37 -16.09 6.94
C THR A 260 9.05 -14.75 6.28
N TRP A 261 9.97 -13.82 6.36
CA TRP A 261 9.93 -12.58 5.62
C TRP A 261 10.82 -12.65 4.40
N TYR A 262 10.31 -12.19 3.28
CA TYR A 262 11.03 -12.10 2.01
C TYR A 262 11.21 -10.63 1.67
N HIS A 263 12.45 -10.16 1.67
CA HIS A 263 12.81 -8.77 1.38
C HIS A 263 13.33 -8.68 -0.05
N VAL A 264 12.77 -7.80 -0.85
CA VAL A 264 13.33 -7.49 -2.16
C VAL A 264 14.29 -6.32 -2.03
N VAL A 265 15.54 -6.54 -2.44
CA VAL A 265 16.63 -5.57 -2.33
C VAL A 265 17.42 -5.49 -3.63
N PRO A 266 18.11 -4.36 -3.92
CA PRO A 266 19.02 -4.30 -5.06
C PRO A 266 20.12 -5.37 -4.98
N GLU A 267 20.48 -5.94 -6.11
CA GLU A 267 21.71 -6.73 -6.20
C GLU A 267 22.90 -5.80 -6.00
N THR A 268 23.70 -6.08 -4.97
CA THR A 268 25.00 -5.39 -4.81
C THR A 268 25.90 -5.82 -5.97
N LYS A 269 26.38 -4.85 -6.73
CA LYS A 269 27.39 -5.08 -7.77
C LYS A 269 28.71 -5.52 -7.16
#